data_a7ae06b10d5979cddea3c91b96e06019
#
_entry.id   a7ae06b10d5979cddea3c91b96e06019
#
_cell.length_a   1.000
_cell.length_b   1.000
_cell.length_c   1.000
_cell.angle_alpha   90.00
_cell.angle_beta   90.00
_cell.angle_gamma   90.00
#
_symmetry.space_group_name_H-M   'P 1'
#
loop_
_entity.id
_entity.type
_entity.pdbx_description
1 polymer ?
#
loop_
_entity_poly.entity_id
_entity_poly.type
_entity_poly.pdbx_seq_one_letter_code
_entity_poly.pdbx_strand_id
1 'polypeptide(L)'
;MSVGRVFLAGNVTTVCLLIALSGVVPGVPLLIAANRDEMYQRPTDPITVLRAGHPRILGGRDQLAGGTWLAVNEHGVVAGLTNQPTGERDPAKRSRGELPLAFTAYPDAKTAVTEVCARLDPAAYNPCWMLVGDRQALFSVDVSGGHRARVARLPAGRYVLENAPLGQASAKQRRVAGLVAALDGAGPDGPGGVEAGLAAVLGDHEPAAGPGPAGPGGQARPAELSAACVHTERYGTRSAMIVSVGQTGEPRVSVAAGPPCVTPLLDVTGMWTSPAAQPG
;
A
#
# COMPACT_ATOMS: atom_id res chain seq x y z
N MET A 1 -20.06 -2.25 -38.77
CA MET A 1 -18.67 -1.78 -38.52
C MET A 1 -18.26 -2.23 -37.13
N SER A 2 -17.43 -3.27 -37.06
CA SER A 2 -17.01 -3.90 -35.82
C SER A 2 -15.94 -3.04 -35.17
N VAL A 3 -16.23 -2.46 -34.02
CA VAL A 3 -15.24 -1.74 -33.23
C VAL A 3 -14.34 -2.79 -32.57
N GLY A 4 -13.16 -3.00 -33.16
CA GLY A 4 -12.16 -3.90 -32.63
C GLY A 4 -11.75 -3.49 -31.23
N ARG A 5 -12.00 -4.36 -30.24
CA ARG A 5 -11.40 -4.31 -28.91
C ARG A 5 -9.90 -4.52 -29.07
N VAL A 6 -9.13 -3.45 -29.11
CA VAL A 6 -7.69 -3.50 -28.93
C VAL A 6 -7.42 -3.81 -27.46
N PHE A 7 -7.37 -5.10 -27.13
CA PHE A 7 -6.74 -5.56 -25.89
C PHE A 7 -5.22 -5.38 -26.06
N LEU A 8 -4.70 -4.28 -25.59
CA LEU A 8 -3.27 -4.16 -25.34
C LEU A 8 -2.94 -4.98 -24.09
N ALA A 9 -2.74 -6.28 -24.31
CA ALA A 9 -2.18 -7.20 -23.32
C ALA A 9 -0.68 -6.90 -23.15
N GLY A 10 -0.36 -5.88 -22.39
CA GLY A 10 0.96 -5.70 -21.79
C GLY A 10 0.76 -5.89 -20.28
N ASN A 11 1.19 -7.03 -19.75
CA ASN A 11 1.21 -7.31 -18.30
C ASN A 11 2.15 -6.34 -17.59
N VAL A 12 1.70 -5.09 -17.38
CA VAL A 12 2.35 -4.19 -16.44
C VAL A 12 1.95 -4.69 -15.06
N THR A 13 2.87 -5.42 -14.42
CA THR A 13 2.70 -5.80 -13.03
C THR A 13 2.70 -4.51 -12.22
N THR A 14 1.55 -4.14 -11.66
CA THR A 14 1.42 -2.96 -10.80
C THR A 14 2.41 -3.04 -9.65
N VAL A 15 3.28 -2.04 -9.53
CA VAL A 15 4.35 -2.00 -8.53
C VAL A 15 3.94 -1.00 -7.45
N CYS A 16 3.18 -1.45 -6.44
CA CYS A 16 2.91 -0.63 -5.25
C CYS A 16 4.09 -0.71 -4.28
N LEU A 17 4.28 0.34 -3.50
CA LEU A 17 5.28 0.42 -2.44
C LEU A 17 4.58 0.64 -1.11
N LEU A 18 4.90 -0.21 -0.12
CA LEU A 18 4.49 -0.05 1.27
C LEU A 18 5.74 -0.02 2.15
N ILE A 19 5.87 1.02 2.96
CA ILE A 19 6.90 1.16 3.98
C ILE A 19 6.19 1.12 5.33
N ALA A 20 6.68 0.29 6.26
CA ALA A 20 6.16 0.23 7.62
C ALA A 20 7.30 0.41 8.63
N LEU A 21 7.14 1.36 9.54
CA LEU A 21 7.98 1.56 10.71
C LEU A 21 7.17 1.14 11.94
N SER A 22 7.52 0.03 12.54
CA SER A 22 6.79 -0.55 13.68
C SER A 22 7.65 -0.53 14.93
N GLY A 23 7.26 0.24 15.95
CA GLY A 23 7.94 0.31 17.24
C GLY A 23 9.35 0.93 17.20
N VAL A 24 9.69 1.69 16.15
CA VAL A 24 11.02 2.27 15.95
C VAL A 24 11.01 3.81 15.87
N VAL A 25 9.84 4.42 15.91
CA VAL A 25 9.70 5.89 15.95
C VAL A 25 9.18 6.29 17.33
N PRO A 26 9.90 7.14 18.10
CA PRO A 26 9.45 7.56 19.41
C PRO A 26 8.05 8.16 19.39
N GLY A 27 7.14 7.66 20.24
CA GLY A 27 5.76 8.16 20.34
C GLY A 27 4.82 7.70 19.23
N VAL A 28 5.31 7.04 18.18
CA VAL A 28 4.51 6.53 17.06
C VAL A 28 4.71 5.02 16.93
N PRO A 29 3.82 4.20 17.51
CA PRO A 29 3.90 2.75 17.44
C PRO A 29 3.93 2.16 16.04
N LEU A 30 3.15 2.75 15.10
CA LEU A 30 3.12 2.31 13.72
C LEU A 30 3.04 3.52 12.78
N LEU A 31 3.92 3.57 11.80
CA LEU A 31 3.90 4.55 10.72
C LEU A 31 3.95 3.81 9.38
N ILE A 32 2.95 4.03 8.55
CA ILE A 32 2.85 3.44 7.21
C ILE A 32 2.98 4.53 6.17
N ALA A 33 3.84 4.34 5.18
CA ALA A 33 3.94 5.21 4.02
C ALA A 33 3.81 4.36 2.75
N ALA A 34 3.02 4.81 1.77
CA ALA A 34 2.69 4.01 0.61
C ALA A 34 2.53 4.84 -0.65
N ASN A 35 2.99 4.29 -1.77
CA ASN A 35 2.67 4.73 -3.12
C ASN A 35 1.74 3.73 -3.80
N ARG A 36 0.71 4.25 -4.46
CA ARG A 36 -0.11 3.49 -5.39
C ARG A 36 0.38 3.74 -6.81
N ASP A 37 0.94 2.73 -7.41
CA ASP A 37 1.34 2.76 -8.82
C ASP A 37 0.32 2.00 -9.66
N GLU A 38 -0.19 2.65 -10.72
CA GLU A 38 -1.28 2.11 -11.54
C GLU A 38 -1.30 2.75 -12.93
N MET A 39 -2.02 2.15 -13.85
CA MET A 39 -2.31 2.73 -15.16
C MET A 39 -2.99 4.09 -15.01
N TYR A 40 -2.55 5.11 -15.74
CA TYR A 40 -3.13 6.45 -15.66
C TYR A 40 -4.63 6.50 -16.01
N GLN A 41 -5.08 5.60 -16.89
CA GLN A 41 -6.49 5.50 -17.29
C GLN A 41 -7.39 4.83 -16.26
N ARG A 42 -6.84 4.20 -15.17
CA ARG A 42 -7.66 3.54 -14.17
C ARG A 42 -8.27 4.57 -13.22
N PRO A 43 -9.61 4.75 -13.21
CA PRO A 43 -10.25 5.75 -12.36
C PRO A 43 -10.13 5.37 -10.87
N THR A 44 -9.78 6.35 -10.05
CA THR A 44 -9.47 6.15 -8.63
C THR A 44 -9.74 7.41 -7.84
N ASP A 45 -10.35 7.27 -6.65
CA ASP A 45 -10.35 8.33 -5.63
C ASP A 45 -9.09 8.14 -4.77
N PRO A 46 -8.22 9.15 -4.64
CA PRO A 46 -6.99 9.03 -3.86
C PRO A 46 -7.24 8.83 -2.37
N ILE A 47 -8.33 9.41 -1.84
CA ILE A 47 -8.82 9.21 -0.48
C ILE A 47 -10.33 9.41 -0.44
N THR A 48 -11.02 8.55 0.31
CA THR A 48 -12.45 8.67 0.58
C THR A 48 -12.83 7.93 1.87
N VAL A 49 -14.05 8.16 2.36
CA VAL A 49 -14.67 7.32 3.38
C VAL A 49 -15.16 6.04 2.71
N LEU A 50 -14.42 4.95 2.92
CA LEU A 50 -14.76 3.64 2.35
C LEU A 50 -15.91 2.98 3.11
N ARG A 51 -16.02 3.27 4.41
CA ARG A 51 -17.09 2.82 5.30
C ARG A 51 -17.38 3.92 6.33
N ALA A 52 -18.64 4.36 6.39
CA ALA A 52 -19.07 5.45 7.29
C ALA A 52 -19.50 4.96 8.69
N GLY A 53 -19.76 3.65 8.85
CA GLY A 53 -20.13 3.04 10.14
C GLY A 53 -18.92 2.80 11.04
N HIS A 54 -19.14 2.14 12.20
CA HIS A 54 -18.07 1.75 13.10
C HIS A 54 -17.56 0.33 12.83
N PRO A 55 -16.24 0.14 12.73
CA PRO A 55 -15.25 1.21 12.61
C PRO A 55 -15.40 1.98 11.30
N ARG A 56 -15.17 3.30 11.37
CA ARG A 56 -15.04 4.14 10.18
C ARG A 56 -13.73 3.80 9.47
N ILE A 57 -13.77 3.71 8.14
CA ILE A 57 -12.61 3.30 7.32
C ILE A 57 -12.33 4.35 6.27
N LEU A 58 -11.09 4.81 6.21
CA LEU A 58 -10.56 5.68 5.17
C LEU A 58 -9.59 4.93 4.27
N GLY A 59 -9.51 5.35 3.01
CA GLY A 59 -8.56 4.82 2.03
C GLY A 59 -8.87 5.33 0.64
N GLY A 60 -7.99 5.04 -0.32
CA GLY A 60 -8.28 5.30 -1.72
C GLY A 60 -9.25 4.26 -2.27
N ARG A 61 -10.09 4.65 -3.23
CA ARG A 61 -11.05 3.75 -3.88
C ARG A 61 -10.65 3.47 -5.33
N ASP A 62 -10.58 2.22 -5.68
CA ASP A 62 -10.54 1.77 -7.06
C ASP A 62 -11.96 1.80 -7.62
N GLN A 63 -12.27 2.73 -8.52
CA GLN A 63 -13.63 2.90 -9.04
C GLN A 63 -14.09 1.76 -9.96
N LEU A 64 -13.14 0.99 -10.54
CA LEU A 64 -13.51 -0.16 -11.38
C LEU A 64 -13.81 -1.42 -10.56
N ALA A 65 -13.02 -1.68 -9.51
CA ALA A 65 -13.13 -2.90 -8.72
C ALA A 65 -13.81 -2.69 -7.36
N GLY A 66 -14.12 -1.45 -6.99
CA GLY A 66 -14.83 -1.09 -5.74
C GLY A 66 -14.00 -1.23 -4.47
N GLY A 67 -12.78 -1.79 -4.54
CA GLY A 67 -11.90 -2.04 -3.40
C GLY A 67 -10.85 -0.96 -3.18
N THR A 68 -9.86 -1.29 -2.35
CA THR A 68 -8.74 -0.40 -2.03
C THR A 68 -7.41 -1.17 -1.99
N TRP A 69 -6.29 -0.45 -2.03
CA TRP A 69 -4.95 -1.03 -1.87
C TRP A 69 -4.36 -0.74 -0.49
N LEU A 70 -4.84 0.31 0.19
CA LEU A 70 -4.49 0.69 1.56
C LEU A 70 -5.73 1.27 2.23
N ALA A 71 -6.05 0.74 3.40
CA ALA A 71 -7.12 1.21 4.26
C ALA A 71 -6.61 1.41 5.69
N VAL A 72 -7.24 2.33 6.40
CA VAL A 72 -7.05 2.55 7.83
C VAL A 72 -8.40 2.78 8.49
N ASN A 73 -8.59 2.26 9.70
CA ASN A 73 -9.78 2.54 10.50
C ASN A 73 -9.50 3.51 11.66
N GLU A 74 -10.55 4.03 12.26
CA GLU A 74 -10.50 4.96 13.40
C GLU A 74 -9.79 4.41 14.63
N HIS A 75 -9.68 3.08 14.78
CA HIS A 75 -8.97 2.43 15.88
C HIS A 75 -7.46 2.29 15.62
N GLY A 76 -7.00 2.59 14.40
CA GLY A 76 -5.60 2.51 14.00
C GLY A 76 -5.20 1.18 13.36
N VAL A 77 -6.14 0.33 12.98
CA VAL A 77 -5.84 -0.83 12.15
C VAL A 77 -5.59 -0.37 10.72
N VAL A 78 -4.40 -0.66 10.20
CA VAL A 78 -3.98 -0.36 8.83
C VAL A 78 -3.78 -1.67 8.09
N ALA A 79 -4.30 -1.76 6.86
CA ALA A 79 -4.07 -2.89 5.99
C ALA A 79 -3.75 -2.42 4.57
N GLY A 80 -2.61 -2.85 4.04
CA GLY A 80 -2.17 -2.52 2.69
C GLY A 80 -1.69 -3.75 1.93
N LEU A 81 -1.79 -3.74 0.62
CA LEU A 81 -1.40 -4.85 -0.24
C LEU A 81 -0.48 -4.44 -1.38
N THR A 82 0.34 -5.40 -1.81
CA THR A 82 1.08 -5.37 -3.07
C THR A 82 0.77 -6.64 -3.88
N ASN A 83 0.78 -6.51 -5.20
CA ASN A 83 0.51 -7.63 -6.08
C ASN A 83 1.72 -8.55 -6.18
N GLN A 84 1.50 -9.87 -6.20
CA GLN A 84 2.56 -10.79 -6.61
C GLN A 84 2.64 -10.86 -8.14
N PRO A 85 3.84 -10.83 -8.73
CA PRO A 85 4.03 -10.95 -10.17
C PRO A 85 3.93 -12.43 -10.60
N THR A 86 2.72 -12.95 -10.74
CA THR A 86 2.45 -14.33 -11.09
C THR A 86 1.78 -14.42 -12.47
N GLY A 87 2.53 -14.29 -13.56
CA GLY A 87 1.98 -14.47 -14.90
C GLY A 87 0.75 -13.58 -15.20
N GLU A 88 -0.23 -14.12 -15.91
CA GLU A 88 -1.48 -13.42 -16.22
C GLU A 88 -2.42 -13.35 -15.01
N ARG A 89 -3.06 -12.18 -14.85
CA ARG A 89 -4.12 -12.00 -13.90
C ARG A 89 -5.35 -12.81 -14.35
N ASP A 90 -5.86 -13.66 -13.50
CA ASP A 90 -7.13 -14.34 -13.70
C ASP A 90 -8.30 -13.35 -13.44
N PRO A 91 -9.07 -12.96 -14.46
CA PRO A 91 -10.17 -12.02 -14.31
C PRO A 91 -11.40 -12.63 -13.60
N ALA A 92 -11.48 -13.95 -13.48
CA ALA A 92 -12.59 -14.63 -12.80
C ALA A 92 -12.44 -14.59 -11.28
N LYS A 93 -11.23 -14.26 -10.76
CA LYS A 93 -10.98 -14.17 -9.32
C LYS A 93 -11.49 -12.86 -8.75
N ARG A 94 -11.80 -12.90 -7.46
CA ARG A 94 -12.23 -11.75 -6.66
C ARG A 94 -11.17 -10.65 -6.64
N SER A 95 -11.62 -9.42 -6.41
CA SER A 95 -10.72 -8.28 -6.26
C SER A 95 -9.91 -8.38 -4.97
N ARG A 96 -8.57 -8.35 -5.06
CA ARG A 96 -7.68 -8.23 -3.89
C ARG A 96 -7.98 -6.99 -3.05
N GLY A 97 -8.54 -5.94 -3.67
CA GLY A 97 -8.92 -4.71 -2.99
C GLY A 97 -10.01 -4.88 -1.92
N GLU A 98 -10.70 -6.03 -1.85
CA GLU A 98 -11.61 -6.36 -0.77
C GLU A 98 -10.88 -6.70 0.54
N LEU A 99 -9.64 -7.19 0.44
CA LEU A 99 -8.88 -7.68 1.59
C LEU A 99 -8.52 -6.56 2.59
N PRO A 100 -7.98 -5.39 2.19
CA PRO A 100 -7.74 -4.31 3.15
C PRO A 100 -9.00 -3.88 3.90
N LEU A 101 -10.17 -3.86 3.22
CA LEU A 101 -11.45 -3.55 3.86
C LEU A 101 -11.85 -4.62 4.87
N ALA A 102 -11.62 -5.90 4.55
CA ALA A 102 -11.92 -7.00 5.46
C ALA A 102 -11.09 -6.92 6.75
N PHE A 103 -9.78 -6.65 6.64
CA PHE A 103 -8.90 -6.54 7.81
C PHE A 103 -9.21 -5.28 8.64
N THR A 104 -9.48 -4.15 8.01
CA THR A 104 -9.78 -2.90 8.74
C THR A 104 -11.19 -2.84 9.32
N ALA A 105 -12.00 -3.89 9.15
CA ALA A 105 -13.32 -4.00 9.77
C ALA A 105 -13.28 -4.36 11.28
N TYR A 106 -12.11 -4.64 11.83
CA TYR A 106 -11.90 -5.09 13.21
C TYR A 106 -11.25 -4.01 14.09
N PRO A 107 -11.40 -4.09 15.42
CA PRO A 107 -10.87 -3.08 16.33
C PRO A 107 -9.36 -3.15 16.54
N ASP A 108 -8.72 -4.29 16.25
CA ASP A 108 -7.29 -4.50 16.38
C ASP A 108 -6.75 -5.48 15.32
N ALA A 109 -5.45 -5.37 15.02
CA ALA A 109 -4.81 -6.14 13.95
C ALA A 109 -4.73 -7.64 14.26
N LYS A 110 -4.58 -8.04 15.53
CA LYS A 110 -4.51 -9.45 15.92
C LYS A 110 -5.84 -10.14 15.68
N THR A 111 -6.94 -9.54 16.12
CA THR A 111 -8.30 -10.02 15.88
C THR A 111 -8.60 -10.07 14.38
N ALA A 112 -8.25 -8.99 13.65
CA ALA A 112 -8.43 -8.92 12.20
C ALA A 112 -7.75 -10.09 11.48
N VAL A 113 -6.46 -10.32 11.78
CA VAL A 113 -5.68 -11.38 11.14
C VAL A 113 -6.24 -12.77 11.50
N THR A 114 -6.61 -12.99 12.75
CA THR A 114 -7.19 -14.28 13.21
C THR A 114 -8.50 -14.57 12.48
N GLU A 115 -9.43 -13.62 12.50
CA GLU A 115 -10.79 -13.81 11.99
C GLU A 115 -10.86 -13.84 10.45
N VAL A 116 -10.12 -12.94 9.80
CA VAL A 116 -10.12 -12.88 8.33
C VAL A 116 -9.41 -14.11 7.77
N CYS A 117 -8.21 -14.45 8.25
CA CYS A 117 -7.45 -15.57 7.69
C CYS A 117 -8.08 -16.93 7.98
N ALA A 118 -8.89 -17.06 9.05
CA ALA A 118 -9.66 -18.28 9.30
C ALA A 118 -10.74 -18.57 8.24
N ARG A 119 -11.25 -17.52 7.58
CA ARG A 119 -12.34 -17.60 6.58
C ARG A 119 -11.87 -17.33 5.15
N LEU A 120 -10.63 -16.85 5.01
CA LEU A 120 -10.08 -16.50 3.70
C LEU A 120 -9.77 -17.78 2.90
N ASP A 121 -10.36 -17.85 1.70
CA ASP A 121 -9.90 -18.76 0.66
C ASP A 121 -8.88 -18.04 -0.25
N PRO A 122 -7.58 -18.32 -0.12
CA PRO A 122 -6.57 -17.68 -0.96
C PRO A 122 -6.73 -18.00 -2.44
N ALA A 123 -7.32 -19.15 -2.80
CA ALA A 123 -7.52 -19.53 -4.19
C ALA A 123 -8.56 -18.66 -4.90
N ALA A 124 -9.43 -18.01 -4.15
CA ALA A 124 -10.43 -17.07 -4.70
C ALA A 124 -9.82 -15.74 -5.19
N TYR A 125 -8.55 -15.46 -4.88
CA TYR A 125 -7.88 -14.20 -5.24
C TYR A 125 -6.66 -14.44 -6.13
N ASN A 126 -6.33 -13.46 -6.95
CA ASN A 126 -5.00 -13.39 -7.53
C ASN A 126 -3.99 -13.16 -6.39
N PRO A 127 -2.78 -13.75 -6.45
CA PRO A 127 -1.82 -13.66 -5.37
C PRO A 127 -1.42 -12.24 -4.98
N CYS A 128 -1.25 -12.01 -3.66
CA CYS A 128 -0.77 -10.74 -3.11
C CYS A 128 -0.05 -10.95 -1.77
N TRP A 129 0.76 -9.96 -1.41
CA TRP A 129 1.32 -9.80 -0.07
C TRP A 129 0.66 -8.62 0.61
N MET A 130 0.51 -8.71 1.92
CA MET A 130 -0.09 -7.65 2.72
C MET A 130 0.73 -7.36 3.96
N LEU A 131 0.62 -6.11 4.42
CA LEU A 131 0.93 -5.71 5.79
C LEU A 131 -0.37 -5.34 6.48
N VAL A 132 -0.57 -5.89 7.67
CA VAL A 132 -1.72 -5.59 8.54
C VAL A 132 -1.16 -5.26 9.92
N GLY A 133 -1.47 -4.08 10.45
CA GLY A 133 -0.91 -3.65 11.72
C GLY A 133 -1.75 -2.62 12.44
N ASP A 134 -1.40 -2.42 13.70
CA ASP A 134 -1.94 -1.40 14.58
C ASP A 134 -0.86 -0.90 15.57
N ARG A 135 -1.26 -0.22 16.62
CA ARG A 135 -0.33 0.27 17.66
C ARG A 135 0.36 -0.82 18.49
N GLN A 136 -0.08 -2.08 18.37
CA GLN A 136 0.41 -3.20 19.21
C GLN A 136 1.21 -4.23 18.42
N ALA A 137 0.90 -4.40 17.14
CA ALA A 137 1.50 -5.45 16.33
C ALA A 137 1.46 -5.12 14.83
N LEU A 138 2.43 -5.68 14.11
CA LEU A 138 2.47 -5.71 12.66
C LEU A 138 2.57 -7.15 12.19
N PHE A 139 1.80 -7.50 11.17
CA PHE A 139 1.77 -8.82 10.54
C PHE A 139 2.03 -8.71 9.05
N SER A 140 2.76 -9.67 8.50
CA SER A 140 2.74 -9.97 7.07
C SER A 140 1.71 -11.07 6.80
N VAL A 141 0.95 -10.91 5.73
CA VAL A 141 -0.03 -11.90 5.25
C VAL A 141 0.27 -12.18 3.79
N ASP A 142 0.54 -13.45 3.49
CA ASP A 142 0.81 -13.92 2.13
C ASP A 142 -0.40 -14.72 1.61
N VAL A 143 -1.00 -14.19 0.56
CA VAL A 143 -2.16 -14.76 -0.14
C VAL A 143 -1.72 -15.30 -1.50
N SER A 144 -0.79 -16.26 -1.49
CA SER A 144 -0.14 -16.79 -2.73
C SER A 144 -0.75 -18.09 -3.24
N GLY A 145 -1.96 -18.42 -2.84
CA GLY A 145 -2.62 -19.68 -3.17
C GLY A 145 -2.40 -20.74 -2.10
N GLY A 146 -2.91 -21.94 -2.33
CA GLY A 146 -2.99 -22.99 -1.32
C GLY A 146 -4.26 -22.90 -0.49
N HIS A 147 -4.35 -23.70 0.58
CA HIS A 147 -5.57 -23.82 1.39
C HIS A 147 -5.70 -22.75 2.48
N ARG A 148 -4.62 -22.03 2.81
CA ARG A 148 -4.62 -21.01 3.86
C ARG A 148 -3.60 -19.90 3.55
N ALA A 149 -3.93 -18.67 3.93
CA ALA A 149 -2.97 -17.57 3.94
C ALA A 149 -1.86 -17.84 4.96
N ARG A 150 -0.61 -17.47 4.62
CA ARG A 150 0.52 -17.55 5.55
C ARG A 150 0.62 -16.24 6.31
N VAL A 151 0.68 -16.32 7.62
CA VAL A 151 0.75 -15.17 8.51
C VAL A 151 2.01 -15.25 9.33
N ALA A 152 2.72 -14.12 9.44
CA ALA A 152 3.84 -13.97 10.36
C ALA A 152 3.71 -12.65 11.12
N ARG A 153 3.86 -12.69 12.46
CA ARG A 153 4.02 -11.48 13.26
C ARG A 153 5.43 -10.95 13.04
N LEU A 154 5.52 -9.66 12.73
CA LEU A 154 6.79 -8.99 12.49
C LEU A 154 7.26 -8.33 13.80
N PRO A 155 8.55 -8.44 14.17
CA PRO A 155 9.11 -7.72 15.31
C PRO A 155 9.11 -6.20 15.07
N ALA A 156 9.48 -5.42 16.07
CA ALA A 156 9.75 -4.00 15.88
C ALA A 156 10.85 -3.83 14.81
N GLY A 157 10.64 -2.92 13.86
CA GLY A 157 11.56 -2.78 12.73
C GLY A 157 11.03 -1.92 11.60
N ARG A 158 11.82 -1.87 10.52
CA ARG A 158 11.52 -1.20 9.27
C ARG A 158 11.29 -2.23 8.18
N TYR A 159 10.20 -2.08 7.47
CA TYR A 159 9.79 -3.03 6.44
C TYR A 159 9.48 -2.29 5.16
N VAL A 160 9.98 -2.82 4.05
CA VAL A 160 9.67 -2.34 2.71
C VAL A 160 9.07 -3.51 1.95
N LEU A 161 7.80 -3.40 1.62
CA LEU A 161 7.07 -4.38 0.81
C LEU A 161 6.75 -3.78 -0.56
N GLU A 162 7.12 -4.49 -1.59
CA GLU A 162 6.77 -4.20 -2.98
C GLU A 162 6.25 -5.46 -3.68
N ASN A 163 6.48 -5.60 -4.98
CA ASN A 163 6.14 -6.81 -5.74
C ASN A 163 7.19 -7.94 -5.59
N ALA A 164 7.86 -7.99 -4.44
CA ALA A 164 8.74 -9.07 -4.01
C ALA A 164 8.43 -9.43 -2.55
N PRO A 165 8.62 -10.68 -2.10
CA PRO A 165 8.40 -11.06 -0.73
C PRO A 165 9.26 -10.25 0.23
N LEU A 166 8.79 -10.05 1.46
CA LEU A 166 9.64 -9.48 2.52
C LEU A 166 10.91 -10.33 2.68
N GLY A 167 12.06 -9.67 2.73
CA GLY A 167 13.36 -10.30 2.86
C GLY A 167 14.03 -10.74 1.55
N GLN A 168 13.34 -10.69 0.41
CA GLN A 168 13.99 -10.82 -0.91
C GLN A 168 14.32 -9.42 -1.45
N ALA A 169 15.52 -8.95 -1.16
CA ALA A 169 15.94 -7.60 -1.50
C ALA A 169 16.07 -7.40 -3.03
N SER A 170 15.03 -6.87 -3.66
CA SER A 170 15.12 -6.29 -5.00
C SER A 170 16.00 -5.03 -4.99
N ALA A 171 16.38 -4.53 -6.16
CA ALA A 171 17.10 -3.25 -6.26
C ALA A 171 16.27 -2.10 -5.66
N LYS A 172 14.95 -2.05 -5.94
CA LYS A 172 14.01 -1.07 -5.38
C LYS A 172 13.96 -1.18 -3.85
N GLN A 173 13.77 -2.38 -3.30
CA GLN A 173 13.74 -2.58 -1.85
C GLN A 173 15.03 -2.12 -1.17
N ARG A 174 16.21 -2.48 -1.72
CA ARG A 174 17.50 -2.04 -1.15
C ARG A 174 17.64 -0.52 -1.15
N ARG A 175 17.29 0.15 -2.26
CA ARG A 175 17.35 1.61 -2.35
C ARG A 175 16.42 2.26 -1.32
N VAL A 176 15.14 1.87 -1.31
CA VAL A 176 14.16 2.43 -0.39
C VAL A 176 14.53 2.14 1.07
N ALA A 177 14.99 0.93 1.38
CA ALA A 177 15.46 0.59 2.74
C ALA A 177 16.65 1.45 3.17
N GLY A 178 17.59 1.75 2.27
CA GLY A 178 18.70 2.68 2.54
C GLY A 178 18.24 4.11 2.83
N LEU A 179 17.28 4.62 2.04
CA LEU A 179 16.69 5.95 2.26
C LEU A 179 15.92 6.02 3.59
N VAL A 180 15.17 4.97 3.93
CA VAL A 180 14.43 4.88 5.20
C VAL A 180 15.39 4.77 6.39
N ALA A 181 16.50 4.04 6.26
CA ALA A 181 17.50 3.94 7.31
C ALA A 181 18.20 5.28 7.61
N ALA A 182 18.33 6.13 6.61
CA ALA A 182 18.89 7.48 6.78
C ALA A 182 18.00 8.42 7.62
N LEU A 183 16.76 8.02 7.92
CA LEU A 183 15.83 8.77 8.78
C LEU A 183 16.01 8.43 10.26
N ASP A 184 17.00 7.61 10.61
CA ASP A 184 17.28 7.21 11.99
C ASP A 184 17.62 8.43 12.85
N GLY A 185 16.97 8.50 14.03
CA GLY A 185 17.13 9.61 14.97
C GLY A 185 16.27 10.85 14.64
N ALA A 186 15.56 10.88 13.52
CA ALA A 186 14.58 11.93 13.24
C ALA A 186 13.38 11.81 14.20
N GLY A 187 12.94 12.94 14.75
CA GLY A 187 11.66 12.99 15.50
C GLY A 187 10.46 12.70 14.60
N PRO A 188 9.27 12.44 15.18
CA PRO A 188 8.08 12.09 14.38
C PRO A 188 7.61 13.24 13.48
N ASP A 189 7.71 14.47 13.92
CA ASP A 189 7.08 15.64 13.31
C ASP A 189 8.08 16.74 12.90
N GLY A 190 7.60 17.68 12.09
CA GLY A 190 8.34 18.86 11.64
C GLY A 190 9.10 18.67 10.33
N PRO A 191 9.76 19.72 9.81
CA PRO A 191 10.45 19.67 8.50
C PRO A 191 11.58 18.64 8.41
N GLY A 192 12.22 18.30 9.55
CA GLY A 192 13.24 17.25 9.64
C GLY A 192 12.72 15.95 10.26
N GLY A 193 11.42 15.82 10.46
CA GLY A 193 10.82 14.65 11.08
C GLY A 193 10.72 13.46 10.15
N VAL A 194 10.46 12.28 10.72
CA VAL A 194 10.39 11.02 9.98
C VAL A 194 9.28 11.03 8.93
N GLU A 195 8.13 11.69 9.19
CA GLU A 195 7.05 11.80 8.21
C GLU A 195 7.46 12.62 6.98
N ALA A 196 8.15 13.76 7.19
CA ALA A 196 8.70 14.56 6.09
C ALA A 196 9.77 13.77 5.31
N GLY A 197 10.60 13.03 6.01
CA GLY A 197 11.57 12.11 5.39
C GLY A 197 10.91 11.02 4.56
N LEU A 198 9.85 10.40 5.07
CA LEU A 198 9.08 9.40 4.31
C LEU A 198 8.38 10.01 3.10
N ALA A 199 7.87 11.26 3.19
CA ALA A 199 7.34 11.97 2.05
C ALA A 199 8.41 12.15 0.95
N ALA A 200 9.63 12.50 1.33
CA ALA A 200 10.77 12.59 0.40
C ALA A 200 11.11 11.21 -0.22
N VAL A 201 11.11 10.15 0.59
CA VAL A 201 11.33 8.77 0.10
C VAL A 201 10.24 8.37 -0.90
N LEU A 202 8.97 8.65 -0.60
CA LEU A 202 7.87 8.37 -1.54
C LEU A 202 7.99 9.17 -2.84
N GLY A 203 8.56 10.38 -2.79
CA GLY A 203 8.80 11.22 -3.95
C GLY A 203 10.09 10.90 -4.73
N ASP A 204 10.91 9.97 -4.26
CA ASP A 204 12.16 9.61 -4.94
C ASP A 204 11.89 8.91 -6.27
N HIS A 205 12.19 9.57 -7.37
CA HIS A 205 12.01 9.04 -8.74
C HIS A 205 13.32 8.58 -9.39
N GLU A 206 14.40 8.51 -8.62
CA GLU A 206 15.65 7.94 -9.09
C GLU A 206 15.54 6.42 -9.21
N PRO A 207 15.82 5.83 -10.39
CA PRO A 207 15.83 4.38 -10.55
C PRO A 207 16.90 3.73 -9.66
N ALA A 208 16.57 2.60 -9.06
CA ALA A 208 17.52 1.85 -8.30
C ALA A 208 18.65 1.29 -9.19
N ALA A 209 19.91 1.35 -8.73
CA ALA A 209 21.04 0.78 -9.45
C ALA A 209 20.94 -0.74 -9.55
N GLY A 210 21.23 -1.29 -10.70
CA GLY A 210 21.26 -2.74 -10.97
C GLY A 210 20.18 -3.17 -11.98
N PRO A 211 20.11 -4.47 -12.28
CA PRO A 211 19.10 -4.97 -13.20
C PRO A 211 17.70 -4.72 -12.61
N GLY A 212 16.86 -4.08 -13.40
CA GLY A 212 15.45 -3.89 -13.06
C GLY A 212 14.74 -5.25 -12.86
N PRO A 213 13.53 -5.25 -12.25
CA PRO A 213 12.79 -6.48 -12.08
C PRO A 213 12.55 -7.14 -13.45
N ALA A 214 12.86 -8.43 -13.59
CA ALA A 214 12.60 -9.15 -14.84
C ALA A 214 11.08 -9.22 -15.07
N GLY A 215 10.67 -8.93 -16.31
CA GLY A 215 9.30 -9.13 -16.77
C GLY A 215 9.03 -10.62 -17.07
N PRO A 216 7.77 -10.99 -17.37
CA PRO A 216 7.43 -12.30 -17.86
C PRO A 216 8.28 -12.63 -19.09
N GLY A 217 8.86 -13.83 -19.15
CA GLY A 217 9.75 -14.25 -20.24
C GLY A 217 11.15 -13.64 -20.21
N GLY A 218 11.61 -13.04 -19.08
CA GLY A 218 12.95 -12.48 -18.93
C GLY A 218 13.17 -11.14 -19.64
N GLN A 219 12.12 -10.47 -20.09
CA GLN A 219 12.23 -9.16 -20.74
C GLN A 219 12.68 -8.09 -19.73
N ALA A 220 13.62 -7.22 -20.14
CA ALA A 220 14.01 -6.06 -19.34
C ALA A 220 12.80 -5.13 -19.17
N ARG A 221 12.53 -4.73 -17.93
CA ARG A 221 11.51 -3.70 -17.63
C ARG A 221 12.13 -2.31 -17.65
N PRO A 222 11.34 -1.25 -17.93
CA PRO A 222 11.80 0.12 -17.81
C PRO A 222 12.45 0.35 -16.45
N ALA A 223 13.60 1.03 -16.42
CA ALA A 223 14.35 1.30 -15.18
C ALA A 223 13.52 2.10 -14.17
N GLU A 224 12.65 2.97 -14.66
CA GLU A 224 11.75 3.83 -13.90
C GLU A 224 10.84 3.04 -12.94
N LEU A 225 10.52 1.78 -13.27
CA LEU A 225 9.74 0.90 -12.39
C LEU A 225 10.48 0.51 -11.11
N SER A 226 11.79 0.74 -11.04
CA SER A 226 12.60 0.52 -9.84
C SER A 226 12.70 1.73 -8.91
N ALA A 227 12.14 2.88 -9.29
CA ALA A 227 12.02 4.06 -8.44
C ALA A 227 10.89 3.91 -7.40
N ALA A 228 10.96 4.65 -6.29
CA ALA A 228 9.86 4.73 -5.34
C ALA A 228 8.65 5.46 -5.95
N CYS A 229 8.87 6.60 -6.60
CA CYS A 229 7.88 7.33 -7.39
C CYS A 229 8.07 7.00 -8.86
N VAL A 230 7.12 6.30 -9.46
CA VAL A 230 7.22 5.78 -10.82
C VAL A 230 6.61 6.74 -11.82
N HIS A 231 7.33 7.01 -12.91
CA HIS A 231 6.85 7.81 -14.05
C HIS A 231 7.16 7.08 -15.35
N THR A 232 6.13 6.64 -16.07
CA THR A 232 6.23 6.14 -17.44
C THR A 232 5.12 6.75 -18.29
N GLU A 233 5.06 6.45 -19.58
CA GLU A 233 4.07 7.04 -20.50
C GLU A 233 2.61 6.71 -20.11
N ARG A 234 2.35 5.49 -19.59
CA ARG A 234 0.97 4.98 -19.36
C ARG A 234 0.71 4.53 -17.94
N TYR A 235 1.75 4.42 -17.14
CA TYR A 235 1.74 3.85 -15.81
C TYR A 235 2.62 4.68 -14.87
N GLY A 236 2.23 4.82 -13.63
CA GLY A 236 3.05 5.54 -12.65
C GLY A 236 2.36 5.70 -11.31
N THR A 237 3.03 6.41 -10.41
CA THR A 237 2.48 6.71 -9.09
C THR A 237 1.30 7.67 -9.21
N ARG A 238 0.13 7.22 -8.73
CA ARG A 238 -1.14 7.93 -8.83
C ARG A 238 -1.53 8.66 -7.56
N SER A 239 -1.04 8.20 -6.44
CA SER A 239 -1.26 8.80 -5.12
C SER A 239 -0.25 8.27 -4.12
N ALA A 240 -0.05 9.02 -3.04
CA ALA A 240 0.69 8.57 -1.87
C ALA A 240 -0.13 8.79 -0.60
N MET A 241 0.11 7.96 0.41
CA MET A 241 -0.54 8.08 1.71
C MET A 241 0.48 7.81 2.81
N ILE A 242 0.44 8.63 3.87
CA ILE A 242 1.14 8.39 5.13
C ILE A 242 0.08 8.27 6.22
N VAL A 243 0.18 7.20 7.01
CA VAL A 243 -0.68 6.93 8.17
C VAL A 243 0.18 6.82 9.40
N SER A 244 -0.04 7.71 10.38
CA SER A 244 0.67 7.74 11.66
C SER A 244 -0.29 7.30 12.77
N VAL A 245 -0.04 6.13 13.35
CA VAL A 245 -0.83 5.57 14.45
C VAL A 245 -0.14 5.89 15.77
N GLY A 246 -0.70 6.81 16.53
CA GLY A 246 -0.20 7.21 17.84
C GLY A 246 -0.51 6.19 18.94
N GLN A 247 -0.02 6.46 20.16
CA GLN A 247 -0.31 5.63 21.34
C GLN A 247 -1.81 5.56 21.66
N THR A 248 -2.51 6.65 21.40
CA THR A 248 -3.96 6.82 21.62
C THR A 248 -4.58 7.63 20.49
N GLY A 249 -5.90 7.71 20.45
CA GLY A 249 -6.64 8.52 19.49
C GLY A 249 -6.72 7.91 18.09
N GLU A 250 -7.32 8.66 17.19
CA GLU A 250 -7.46 8.32 15.79
C GLU A 250 -6.12 8.51 15.06
N PRO A 251 -5.82 7.72 14.02
CA PRO A 251 -4.62 7.91 13.20
C PRO A 251 -4.60 9.27 12.50
N ARG A 252 -3.41 9.88 12.39
CA ARG A 252 -3.20 10.96 11.43
C ARG A 252 -3.06 10.37 10.04
N VAL A 253 -3.68 11.02 9.07
CA VAL A 253 -3.66 10.58 7.67
C VAL A 253 -3.30 11.75 6.77
N SER A 254 -2.25 11.59 5.97
CA SER A 254 -1.84 12.56 4.95
C SER A 254 -1.83 11.90 3.58
N VAL A 255 -2.33 12.61 2.55
CA VAL A 255 -2.50 12.07 1.20
C VAL A 255 -2.01 13.07 0.15
N ALA A 256 -1.24 12.58 -0.81
CA ALA A 256 -0.98 13.26 -2.08
C ALA A 256 -1.93 12.67 -3.14
N ALA A 257 -2.78 13.51 -3.73
CA ALA A 257 -3.74 13.11 -4.78
C ALA A 257 -3.09 13.05 -6.18
N GLY A 258 -1.80 12.76 -6.22
CA GLY A 258 -0.97 12.64 -7.41
C GLY A 258 0.41 12.10 -7.04
N PRO A 259 1.38 12.10 -7.97
CA PRO A 259 2.75 11.70 -7.68
C PRO A 259 3.36 12.59 -6.60
N PRO A 260 3.88 12.02 -5.49
CA PRO A 260 4.34 12.79 -4.32
C PRO A 260 5.60 13.64 -4.59
N CYS A 261 6.29 13.44 -5.69
CA CYS A 261 7.42 14.29 -6.13
C CYS A 261 6.98 15.69 -6.60
N VAL A 262 5.70 15.85 -7.00
CA VAL A 262 5.14 17.11 -7.50
C VAL A 262 3.81 17.49 -6.83
N THR A 263 3.24 16.59 -6.03
CA THR A 263 1.96 16.79 -5.33
C THR A 263 2.22 16.73 -3.82
N PRO A 264 1.92 17.80 -3.08
CA PRO A 264 2.11 17.80 -1.62
C PRO A 264 1.19 16.81 -0.92
N LEU A 265 1.67 16.22 0.16
CA LEU A 265 0.85 15.49 1.11
C LEU A 265 0.04 16.47 1.95
N LEU A 266 -1.27 16.33 1.93
CA LEU A 266 -2.21 17.14 2.71
C LEU A 266 -2.76 16.31 3.85
N ASP A 267 -2.86 16.90 5.04
CA ASP A 267 -3.53 16.30 6.18
C ASP A 267 -5.03 16.17 5.92
N VAL A 268 -5.54 14.97 6.02
CA VAL A 268 -6.96 14.64 5.84
C VAL A 268 -7.56 13.99 7.10
N THR A 269 -6.90 14.12 8.24
CA THR A 269 -7.33 13.55 9.53
C THR A 269 -8.73 14.00 9.92
N GLY A 270 -9.16 15.20 9.54
CA GLY A 270 -10.54 15.68 9.74
C GLY A 270 -11.64 14.81 9.09
N MET A 271 -11.27 13.90 8.18
CA MET A 271 -12.24 12.96 7.57
C MET A 271 -12.79 11.93 8.57
N TRP A 272 -12.18 11.77 9.74
CA TRP A 272 -12.74 10.89 10.77
C TRP A 272 -14.11 11.37 11.27
N THR A 273 -14.31 12.68 11.36
CA THR A 273 -15.54 13.30 11.86
C THR A 273 -16.41 13.93 10.78
N SER A 274 -15.89 14.08 9.56
CA SER A 274 -16.64 14.68 8.45
C SER A 274 -17.84 13.81 8.05
N PRO A 275 -18.98 14.40 7.65
CA PRO A 275 -20.07 13.65 7.04
C PRO A 275 -19.55 12.86 5.84
N ALA A 276 -19.97 11.59 5.68
CA ALA A 276 -19.66 10.85 4.47
C ALA A 276 -20.30 11.57 3.27
N ALA A 277 -19.51 11.82 2.23
CA ALA A 277 -20.09 12.30 0.97
C ALA A 277 -21.15 11.30 0.52
N GLN A 278 -22.38 11.79 0.27
CA GLN A 278 -23.42 10.93 -0.29
C GLN A 278 -22.96 10.48 -1.69
N PRO A 279 -23.08 9.19 -2.02
CA PRO A 279 -22.84 8.77 -3.38
C PRO A 279 -23.88 9.45 -4.28
N GLY A 280 -23.37 10.25 -5.23
CA GLY A 280 -24.19 10.85 -6.29
C GLY A 280 -24.66 9.80 -7.30
#